data_b501d1ae4d14231f05019ad49f4d2ef8
#
_entry.id   b501d1ae4d14231f05019ad49f4d2ef8
#
_cell.length_a   1.000
_cell.length_b   1.000
_cell.length_c   1.000
_cell.angle_alpha   90.00
_cell.angle_beta   90.00
_cell.angle_gamma   90.00
#
_symmetry.space_group_name_H-M   'P 1'
#
loop_
_entity.id
_entity.type
_entity.pdbx_description
1 polymer ?
#
loop_
_entity_poly.entity_id
_entity_poly.type
_entity_poly.pdbx_seq_one_letter_code
_entity_poly.pdbx_strand_id
1 'polypeptide(L)'
;MEKEFKDIVCQILKNSNFIKMDESIHHGNVSTYKHSLLVAYLSYLFVKKHNLKNIDIYSLIRGAMLHDYYLYDWHKKKEGHRFHGFRHPYFALKNALKVFPDLNKKERNIILRHMWPLTIIPPRYKEAWIVQYCDKKATFHDYFSKKKRIKK
;
A
#
# COMPACT_ATOMS: atom_id res chain seq x y z
N MET A 1 -6.45 16.84 -7.26
CA MET A 1 -6.76 15.71 -6.33
C MET A 1 -8.15 15.95 -5.79
N GLU A 2 -9.03 14.96 -5.89
CA GLU A 2 -10.44 15.11 -5.54
C GLU A 2 -10.63 15.30 -4.03
N LYS A 3 -11.63 16.11 -3.65
CA LYS A 3 -11.89 16.48 -2.25
C LYS A 3 -12.12 15.23 -1.37
N GLU A 4 -12.97 14.32 -1.85
CA GLU A 4 -13.29 13.05 -1.15
C GLU A 4 -12.02 12.26 -0.78
N PHE A 5 -11.10 12.10 -1.74
CA PHE A 5 -9.82 11.41 -1.48
C PHE A 5 -8.99 12.12 -0.41
N LYS A 6 -8.86 13.44 -0.50
CA LYS A 6 -8.10 14.23 0.48
C LYS A 6 -8.67 14.11 1.89
N ASP A 7 -9.99 14.20 2.02
CA ASP A 7 -10.66 14.13 3.31
C ASP A 7 -10.42 12.78 4.00
N ILE A 8 -10.52 11.67 3.25
CA ILE A 8 -10.24 10.32 3.76
C ILE A 8 -8.77 10.19 4.16
N VAL A 9 -7.84 10.63 3.32
CA VAL A 9 -6.39 10.58 3.62
C VAL A 9 -6.07 11.41 4.88
N CYS A 10 -6.60 12.63 5.00
CA CYS A 10 -6.42 13.46 6.18
C CYS A 10 -6.95 12.79 7.45
N GLN A 11 -8.10 12.12 7.38
CA GLN A 11 -8.65 11.37 8.51
C GLN A 11 -7.74 10.21 8.94
N ILE A 12 -7.20 9.46 7.98
CA ILE A 12 -6.27 8.36 8.27
C ILE A 12 -4.97 8.88 8.90
N LEU A 13 -4.41 9.96 8.37
CA LEU A 13 -3.14 10.54 8.84
C LEU A 13 -3.23 11.09 10.26
N LYS A 14 -4.38 11.63 10.69
CA LYS A 14 -4.58 12.13 12.06
C LYS A 14 -4.37 11.06 13.14
N ASN A 15 -4.61 9.80 12.80
CA ASN A 15 -4.60 8.68 13.76
C ASN A 15 -3.41 7.73 13.59
N SER A 16 -2.37 8.10 12.82
CA SER A 16 -1.32 7.16 12.46
C SER A 16 0.09 7.73 12.55
N ASN A 17 1.04 6.85 12.84
CA ASN A 17 2.47 7.14 12.75
C ASN A 17 2.99 7.04 11.30
N PHE A 18 2.21 7.48 10.30
CA PHE A 18 2.59 7.42 8.89
C PHE A 18 3.90 8.16 8.58
N ILE A 19 4.22 9.23 9.32
CA ILE A 19 5.48 9.98 9.17
C ILE A 19 6.69 9.06 9.32
N LYS A 20 6.62 8.04 10.20
CA LYS A 20 7.70 7.06 10.35
C LYS A 20 7.91 6.16 9.12
N MET A 21 6.92 6.05 8.23
CA MET A 21 7.08 5.34 6.95
C MET A 21 7.91 6.13 5.94
N ASP A 22 8.02 7.45 6.09
CA ASP A 22 8.84 8.29 5.21
C ASP A 22 10.35 8.01 5.40
N GLU A 23 10.74 7.49 6.57
CA GLU A 23 12.10 7.05 6.86
C GLU A 23 12.44 5.68 6.23
N SER A 24 11.42 4.93 5.80
CA SER A 24 11.57 3.60 5.21
C SER A 24 11.61 3.69 3.68
N ILE A 25 12.70 3.21 3.07
CA ILE A 25 12.85 3.18 1.62
C ILE A 25 12.13 1.96 1.06
N HIS A 26 11.19 2.16 0.12
CA HIS A 26 10.47 1.08 -0.55
C HIS A 26 11.25 0.55 -1.78
N HIS A 27 11.22 1.28 -2.88
CA HIS A 27 11.96 0.97 -4.10
C HIS A 27 12.82 2.16 -4.51
N GLY A 28 14.12 2.02 -4.34
CA GLY A 28 15.06 3.07 -4.69
C GLY A 28 15.01 4.28 -3.76
N ASN A 29 14.68 5.47 -4.27
CA ASN A 29 14.63 6.73 -3.50
C ASN A 29 13.20 7.14 -3.14
N VAL A 30 12.20 6.25 -3.30
CA VAL A 30 10.80 6.51 -2.96
C VAL A 30 10.54 5.94 -1.57
N SER A 31 10.07 6.78 -0.65
CA SER A 31 9.69 6.31 0.68
C SER A 31 8.43 5.45 0.61
N THR A 32 8.29 4.52 1.56
CA THR A 32 7.11 3.65 1.68
C THR A 32 5.83 4.47 1.79
N TYR A 33 5.89 5.61 2.49
CA TYR A 33 4.77 6.54 2.58
C TYR A 33 4.31 7.08 1.22
N LYS A 34 5.26 7.61 0.41
CA LYS A 34 4.95 8.15 -0.92
C LYS A 34 4.41 7.08 -1.85
N HIS A 35 4.97 5.87 -1.79
CA HIS A 35 4.49 4.73 -2.55
C HIS A 35 3.05 4.37 -2.15
N SER A 36 2.77 4.19 -0.85
CA SER A 36 1.43 3.84 -0.37
C SER A 36 0.38 4.91 -0.71
N LEU A 37 0.75 6.20 -0.63
CA LEU A 37 -0.13 7.29 -1.05
C LEU A 37 -0.41 7.26 -2.55
N LEU A 38 0.60 6.98 -3.38
CA LEU A 38 0.45 6.84 -4.83
C LEU A 38 -0.47 5.66 -5.17
N VAL A 39 -0.27 4.49 -4.53
CA VAL A 39 -1.12 3.31 -4.73
C VAL A 39 -2.56 3.60 -4.35
N ALA A 40 -2.79 4.27 -3.22
CA ALA A 40 -4.13 4.68 -2.78
C ALA A 40 -4.80 5.62 -3.80
N TYR A 41 -4.07 6.60 -4.31
CA TYR A 41 -4.58 7.53 -5.31
C TYR A 41 -4.87 6.86 -6.66
N LEU A 42 -3.98 6.01 -7.15
CA LEU A 42 -4.20 5.23 -8.37
C LEU A 42 -5.40 4.30 -8.25
N SER A 43 -5.59 3.67 -7.09
CA SER A 43 -6.75 2.79 -6.82
C SER A 43 -8.05 3.58 -6.83
N TYR A 44 -8.07 4.76 -6.22
CA TYR A 44 -9.22 5.66 -6.24
C TYR A 44 -9.55 6.11 -7.68
N LEU A 45 -8.54 6.58 -8.44
CA LEU A 45 -8.74 6.99 -9.84
C LEU A 45 -9.19 5.82 -10.72
N PHE A 46 -8.71 4.61 -10.47
CA PHE A 46 -9.13 3.42 -11.20
C PHE A 46 -10.64 3.17 -11.03
N VAL A 47 -11.15 3.25 -9.80
CA VAL A 47 -12.58 3.10 -9.51
C VAL A 47 -13.41 4.18 -10.22
N LYS A 48 -12.99 5.44 -10.15
CA LYS A 48 -13.69 6.56 -10.80
C LYS A 48 -13.68 6.44 -12.32
N LYS A 49 -12.52 6.18 -12.92
CA LYS A 49 -12.35 6.04 -14.37
C LYS A 49 -13.21 4.92 -14.96
N HIS A 50 -13.30 3.79 -14.27
CA HIS A 50 -14.06 2.63 -14.76
C HIS A 50 -15.49 2.59 -14.21
N ASN A 51 -15.94 3.65 -13.51
CA ASN A 51 -17.28 3.75 -12.93
C ASN A 51 -17.69 2.48 -12.15
N LEU A 52 -16.76 1.92 -11.38
CA LEU A 52 -16.99 0.67 -10.65
C LEU A 52 -18.00 0.90 -9.53
N LYS A 53 -19.02 0.02 -9.47
CA LYS A 53 -20.07 0.07 -8.45
C LYS A 53 -19.79 -0.90 -7.32
N ASN A 54 -20.39 -0.60 -6.16
CA ASN A 54 -20.29 -1.43 -4.95
C ASN A 54 -18.83 -1.61 -4.46
N ILE A 55 -18.05 -0.52 -4.52
CA ILE A 55 -16.72 -0.41 -3.96
C ILE A 55 -16.79 0.45 -2.70
N ASP A 56 -16.25 -0.07 -1.61
CA ASP A 56 -16.05 0.67 -0.37
C ASP A 56 -14.82 1.56 -0.51
N ILE A 57 -15.04 2.82 -0.89
CA ILE A 57 -13.96 3.79 -1.17
C ILE A 57 -13.09 4.06 0.06
N TYR A 58 -13.70 4.13 1.24
CA TYR A 58 -12.93 4.33 2.48
C TYR A 58 -11.98 3.15 2.75
N SER A 59 -12.50 1.92 2.70
CA SER A 59 -11.69 0.72 2.89
C SER A 59 -10.63 0.54 1.80
N LEU A 60 -10.94 0.90 0.55
CA LEU A 60 -9.99 0.89 -0.56
C LEU A 60 -8.78 1.79 -0.27
N ILE A 61 -9.04 3.06 0.09
CA ILE A 61 -7.99 4.05 0.36
C ILE A 61 -7.22 3.67 1.62
N ARG A 62 -7.91 3.37 2.73
CA ARG A 62 -7.27 3.02 4.00
C ARG A 62 -6.43 1.74 3.88
N GLY A 63 -6.97 0.71 3.24
CA GLY A 63 -6.23 -0.53 2.99
C GLY A 63 -5.00 -0.30 2.11
N ALA A 64 -5.12 0.50 1.05
CA ALA A 64 -4.01 0.84 0.17
C ALA A 64 -2.93 1.67 0.89
N MET A 65 -3.29 2.61 1.75
CA MET A 65 -2.31 3.35 2.54
C MET A 65 -1.58 2.48 3.56
N LEU A 66 -2.21 1.40 4.03
CA LEU A 66 -1.66 0.52 5.06
C LEU A 66 -1.02 -0.76 4.51
N HIS A 67 -1.08 -1.02 3.19
CA HIS A 67 -0.65 -2.31 2.65
C HIS A 67 0.83 -2.60 2.94
N ASP A 68 1.68 -1.58 2.97
CA ASP A 68 3.11 -1.64 3.26
C ASP A 68 3.50 -1.00 4.62
N TYR A 69 2.61 -1.03 5.61
CA TYR A 69 2.82 -0.44 6.93
C TYR A 69 3.74 -1.30 7.82
N TYR A 70 4.94 -1.66 7.32
CA TYR A 70 5.87 -2.55 8.04
C TYR A 70 6.92 -1.83 8.91
N LEU A 71 7.15 -0.51 8.79
CA LEU A 71 7.98 0.33 9.66
C LEU A 71 9.41 -0.17 9.93
N TYR A 72 10.08 -0.79 8.95
CA TYR A 72 11.49 -1.16 9.01
C TYR A 72 12.15 -1.07 7.63
N ASP A 73 13.47 -0.80 7.63
CA ASP A 73 14.28 -0.80 6.39
C ASP A 73 14.72 -2.22 6.04
N TRP A 74 14.08 -2.82 5.06
CA TRP A 74 14.37 -4.18 4.61
C TRP A 74 15.68 -4.32 3.81
N HIS A 75 16.31 -3.21 3.42
CA HIS A 75 17.62 -3.21 2.75
C HIS A 75 18.77 -3.41 3.76
N LYS A 76 18.55 -3.10 5.02
CA LYS A 76 19.55 -3.35 6.06
C LYS A 76 19.55 -4.82 6.44
N LYS A 77 20.70 -5.48 6.29
CA LYS A 77 20.91 -6.88 6.70
C LYS A 77 20.86 -7.02 8.22
N LYS A 78 19.67 -7.03 8.81
CA LYS A 78 19.42 -7.42 10.19
C LYS A 78 18.62 -8.73 10.21
N GLU A 79 18.79 -9.51 11.28
CA GLU A 79 18.04 -10.75 11.46
C GLU A 79 16.53 -10.52 11.30
N GLY A 80 15.87 -11.36 10.49
CA GLY A 80 14.42 -11.28 10.24
C GLY A 80 13.99 -10.74 8.87
N HIS A 81 14.87 -10.16 8.05
CA HIS A 81 14.53 -9.65 6.72
C HIS A 81 14.56 -10.71 5.61
N ARG A 82 14.92 -11.96 5.95
CA ARG A 82 14.90 -13.09 5.02
C ARG A 82 13.46 -13.36 4.57
N PHE A 83 13.24 -13.50 3.24
CA PHE A 83 11.91 -13.66 2.65
C PHE A 83 10.95 -12.47 2.85
N HIS A 84 11.48 -11.23 2.79
CA HIS A 84 10.69 -10.00 2.95
C HIS A 84 9.39 -10.02 2.13
N GLY A 85 9.44 -10.35 0.83
CA GLY A 85 8.26 -10.35 -0.04
C GLY A 85 7.11 -11.25 0.43
N PHE A 86 7.41 -12.33 1.19
CA PHE A 86 6.39 -13.23 1.75
C PHE A 86 5.88 -12.78 3.12
N ARG A 87 6.71 -12.10 3.90
CA ARG A 87 6.45 -11.82 5.32
C ARG A 87 5.97 -10.41 5.60
N HIS A 88 6.33 -9.42 4.75
CA HIS A 88 5.97 -8.03 5.03
C HIS A 88 4.45 -7.78 5.09
N PRO A 89 3.56 -8.46 4.31
CA PRO A 89 2.12 -8.26 4.46
C PRO A 89 1.61 -8.58 5.85
N TYR A 90 2.18 -9.62 6.48
CA TYR A 90 1.83 -9.99 7.85
C TYR A 90 2.32 -8.94 8.86
N PHE A 91 3.54 -8.44 8.71
CA PHE A 91 4.07 -7.38 9.58
C PHE A 91 3.32 -6.08 9.38
N ALA A 92 2.98 -5.73 8.14
CA ALA A 92 2.16 -4.57 7.82
C ALA A 92 0.80 -4.65 8.53
N LEU A 93 0.11 -5.79 8.45
CA LEU A 93 -1.17 -5.98 9.15
C LEU A 93 -1.01 -5.91 10.66
N LYS A 94 0.02 -6.57 11.23
CA LYS A 94 0.27 -6.54 12.67
C LYS A 94 0.51 -5.11 13.19
N ASN A 95 1.28 -4.31 12.45
CA ASN A 95 1.53 -2.92 12.81
C ASN A 95 0.30 -2.03 12.61
N ALA A 96 -0.42 -2.24 11.50
CA ALA A 96 -1.65 -1.51 11.23
C ALA A 96 -2.72 -1.74 12.33
N LEU A 97 -2.88 -2.97 12.81
CA LEU A 97 -3.82 -3.30 13.88
C LEU A 97 -3.48 -2.65 15.24
N LYS A 98 -2.22 -2.32 15.49
CA LYS A 98 -1.83 -1.57 16.71
C LYS A 98 -2.34 -0.13 16.71
N VAL A 99 -2.46 0.47 15.52
CA VAL A 99 -2.88 1.87 15.34
C VAL A 99 -4.38 1.93 15.00
N PHE A 100 -4.86 0.95 14.25
CA PHE A 100 -6.24 0.83 13.79
C PHE A 100 -6.81 -0.54 14.17
N PRO A 101 -7.20 -0.76 15.43
CA PRO A 101 -7.76 -2.06 15.88
C PRO A 101 -9.10 -2.38 15.19
N ASP A 102 -9.78 -1.36 14.66
CA ASP A 102 -11.06 -1.41 13.98
C ASP A 102 -10.99 -1.80 12.49
N LEU A 103 -9.79 -2.16 11.96
CA LEU A 103 -9.66 -2.59 10.56
C LEU A 103 -10.68 -3.68 10.22
N ASN A 104 -11.46 -3.43 9.17
CA ASN A 104 -12.48 -4.36 8.72
C ASN A 104 -11.90 -5.51 7.87
N LYS A 105 -12.74 -6.45 7.46
CA LYS A 105 -12.33 -7.65 6.70
C LYS A 105 -11.75 -7.31 5.32
N LYS A 106 -12.24 -6.25 4.66
CA LYS A 106 -11.73 -5.80 3.35
C LYS A 106 -10.33 -5.22 3.48
N GLU A 107 -10.12 -4.31 4.43
CA GLU A 107 -8.83 -3.68 4.70
C GLU A 107 -7.75 -4.69 5.08
N ARG A 108 -8.08 -5.62 5.99
CA ARG A 108 -7.18 -6.73 6.34
C ARG A 108 -6.85 -7.60 5.11
N ASN A 109 -7.80 -7.86 4.23
CA ASN A 109 -7.58 -8.63 3.02
C ASN A 109 -6.70 -7.89 2.03
N ILE A 110 -6.88 -6.57 1.85
CA ILE A 110 -5.99 -5.72 1.03
C ILE A 110 -4.55 -5.88 1.52
N ILE A 111 -4.31 -5.63 2.81
CA ILE A 111 -2.97 -5.68 3.40
C ILE A 111 -2.33 -7.07 3.25
N LEU A 112 -3.07 -8.14 3.53
CA LEU A 112 -2.52 -9.51 3.50
C LEU A 112 -2.30 -10.07 2.10
N ARG A 113 -3.03 -9.59 1.07
CA ARG A 113 -3.11 -10.23 -0.24
C ARG A 113 -2.53 -9.40 -1.39
N HIS A 114 -2.01 -8.19 -1.14
CA HIS A 114 -1.45 -7.35 -2.20
C HIS A 114 -0.27 -8.00 -2.93
N MET A 115 0.48 -8.90 -2.28
CA MET A 115 1.60 -9.61 -2.88
C MET A 115 1.22 -10.82 -3.74
N TRP A 116 -0.07 -11.13 -3.93
CA TRP A 116 -0.45 -12.20 -4.85
C TRP A 116 0.11 -11.94 -6.28
N PRO A 117 0.62 -12.94 -7.03
CA PRO A 117 0.69 -14.39 -6.76
C PRO A 117 1.92 -14.86 -5.97
N LEU A 118 2.80 -13.95 -5.52
CA LEU A 118 3.94 -14.35 -4.70
C LEU A 118 3.46 -15.05 -3.41
N THR A 119 2.42 -14.52 -2.77
CA THR A 119 1.67 -15.22 -1.72
C THR A 119 0.57 -16.06 -2.36
N ILE A 120 0.44 -17.33 -1.97
CA ILE A 120 -0.40 -18.33 -2.62
C ILE A 120 -1.89 -17.98 -2.58
N ILE A 121 -2.37 -17.33 -1.52
CA ILE A 121 -3.79 -17.05 -1.33
C ILE A 121 -4.18 -15.75 -2.05
N PRO A 122 -5.12 -15.81 -3.02
CA PRO A 122 -5.53 -14.64 -3.81
C PRO A 122 -6.36 -13.63 -2.99
N PRO A 123 -6.48 -12.39 -3.47
CA PRO A 123 -7.43 -11.41 -2.97
C PRO A 123 -8.87 -11.93 -3.03
N ARG A 124 -9.66 -11.65 -1.98
CA ARG A 124 -11.07 -12.08 -1.90
C ARG A 124 -12.03 -10.99 -2.35
N TYR A 125 -11.71 -9.72 -2.10
CA TYR A 125 -12.58 -8.57 -2.34
C TYR A 125 -12.15 -7.79 -3.57
N LYS A 126 -13.10 -7.12 -4.24
CA LYS A 126 -12.82 -6.26 -5.39
C LYS A 126 -11.78 -5.18 -5.05
N GLU A 127 -11.91 -4.57 -3.88
CA GLU A 127 -10.99 -3.57 -3.38
C GLU A 127 -9.55 -4.10 -3.31
N ALA A 128 -9.38 -5.33 -2.85
CA ALA A 128 -8.06 -5.95 -2.74
C ALA A 128 -7.43 -6.27 -4.12
N TRP A 129 -8.22 -6.67 -5.11
CA TRP A 129 -7.77 -6.84 -6.49
C TRP A 129 -7.34 -5.52 -7.13
N ILE A 130 -8.11 -4.44 -6.89
CA ILE A 130 -7.80 -3.10 -7.41
C ILE A 130 -6.46 -2.61 -6.82
N VAL A 131 -6.30 -2.70 -5.50
CA VAL A 131 -5.06 -2.27 -4.84
C VAL A 131 -3.87 -3.09 -5.32
N GLN A 132 -3.99 -4.42 -5.38
CA GLN A 132 -2.93 -5.30 -5.88
C GLN A 132 -2.50 -4.96 -7.32
N TYR A 133 -3.45 -4.65 -8.20
CA TYR A 133 -3.16 -4.21 -9.57
C TYR A 133 -2.45 -2.85 -9.60
N CYS A 134 -2.96 -1.87 -8.83
CA CYS A 134 -2.41 -0.52 -8.79
C CYS A 134 -1.02 -0.47 -8.13
N ASP A 135 -0.78 -1.29 -7.10
CA ASP A 135 0.52 -1.46 -6.46
C ASP A 135 1.58 -1.94 -7.45
N LYS A 136 1.29 -3.01 -8.20
CA LYS A 136 2.20 -3.49 -9.26
C LYS A 136 2.48 -2.42 -10.30
N LYS A 137 1.45 -1.70 -10.73
CA LYS A 137 1.60 -0.61 -11.71
C LYS A 137 2.47 0.52 -11.17
N ALA A 138 2.30 0.92 -9.91
CA ALA A 138 3.13 1.92 -9.25
C ALA A 138 4.59 1.46 -9.15
N THR A 139 4.82 0.23 -8.70
CA THR A 139 6.16 -0.37 -8.60
C THR A 139 6.89 -0.42 -9.95
N PHE A 140 6.21 -0.83 -11.03
CA PHE A 140 6.77 -0.81 -12.38
C PHE A 140 7.14 0.62 -12.83
N HIS A 141 6.25 1.59 -12.59
CA HIS A 141 6.52 2.98 -12.94
C HIS A 141 7.76 3.51 -12.21
N ASP A 142 7.88 3.27 -10.92
CA ASP A 142 9.01 3.71 -10.10
C ASP A 142 10.34 3.09 -10.57
N TYR A 143 10.31 1.80 -10.93
CA TYR A 143 11.48 1.08 -11.46
C TYR A 143 11.95 1.63 -12.81
N PHE A 144 11.04 1.90 -13.76
CA PHE A 144 11.40 2.38 -15.10
C PHE A 144 11.74 3.86 -15.14
N SER A 145 11.17 4.68 -14.26
CA SER A 145 11.53 6.09 -14.12
C SER A 145 12.97 6.29 -13.69
N LYS A 146 13.53 5.35 -12.92
CA LYS A 146 14.96 5.31 -12.56
C LYS A 146 15.88 5.05 -13.74
N LYS A 147 15.56 4.08 -14.61
CA LYS A 147 16.39 3.77 -15.77
C LYS A 147 16.61 4.95 -16.69
N LYS A 148 15.62 5.86 -16.78
CA LYS A 148 15.73 7.10 -17.59
C LYS A 148 16.64 8.16 -16.95
N ARG A 149 16.77 8.21 -15.61
CA ARG A 149 17.64 9.17 -14.91
C ARG A 149 19.11 8.78 -14.89
N ILE A 150 19.43 7.48 -14.95
CA ILE A 150 20.83 6.98 -14.95
C ILE A 150 21.46 7.06 -16.35
N LYS A 151 20.66 7.24 -17.43
CA LYS A 151 21.13 7.36 -18.81
C LYS A 151 21.28 8.82 -19.32
N LYS A 152 21.13 9.81 -18.45
CA LYS A 152 21.46 11.21 -18.67
C LYS A 152 22.63 11.63 -17.78
#